data_db3e17492d9fe5673c84c1705eeb1ac9
#
_entry.id   db3e17492d9fe5673c84c1705eeb1ac9
#
_cell.length_a   1.000
_cell.length_b   1.000
_cell.length_c   1.000
_cell.angle_alpha   90.00
_cell.angle_beta   90.00
_cell.angle_gamma   90.00
#
_symmetry.space_group_name_H-M   'P 1'
#
loop_
_entity.id
_entity.type
_entity.pdbx_description
1 polymer ?
#
loop_
_entity_poly.entity_id
_entity_poly.type
_entity_poly.pdbx_seq_one_letter_code
_entity_poly.pdbx_strand_id
1 'polypeptide(L)'
;MSVFVVNRKKLAVGAVILMLIAILAVNKEQAISVVTGNLKPIYSVKTETKQVALTFDISWGEENVQPILDILKKENIKATFFLSSPWAETKSELVKRIAADGHEIGSHGRRHVDLNTMTADILMKELDTSKEVLERLSGQKITLLRAPNGAYDNQVISVANERGYKVIQWSVDSLDWKRPGADAIVNYVMNGRSKNKGASPGDIILFHASDSAPDTPEALPTVLKMLKEKNYEIVTVGKLLSNAQESWPPGSSL
;
A
#
# COMPACT_ATOMS: atom_id res chain seq x y z
N MET A 1 -25.81 69.58 10.63
CA MET A 1 -25.37 68.62 9.63
C MET A 1 -23.92 68.30 9.97
N SER A 2 -23.66 67.11 10.60
CA SER A 2 -22.30 66.74 11.03
C SER A 2 -21.60 65.98 9.88
N VAL A 3 -20.51 66.56 9.38
CA VAL A 3 -19.70 65.94 8.32
C VAL A 3 -18.70 64.98 8.98
N PHE A 4 -18.86 63.68 8.75
CA PHE A 4 -17.89 62.70 9.18
C PHE A 4 -16.69 62.68 8.21
N VAL A 5 -15.56 63.22 8.62
CA VAL A 5 -14.30 63.12 7.85
C VAL A 5 -13.65 61.78 8.14
N VAL A 6 -13.77 60.86 7.18
CA VAL A 6 -13.13 59.54 7.28
C VAL A 6 -11.67 59.66 6.88
N ASN A 7 -10.77 59.32 7.79
CA ASN A 7 -9.33 59.36 7.56
C ASN A 7 -8.90 58.26 6.56
N ARG A 8 -8.47 58.68 5.34
CA ARG A 8 -8.07 57.76 4.24
C ARG A 8 -7.00 56.71 4.64
N LYS A 9 -6.09 57.08 5.61
CA LYS A 9 -5.10 56.14 6.14
C LYS A 9 -5.74 55.01 6.96
N LYS A 10 -6.79 55.33 7.76
CA LYS A 10 -7.52 54.31 8.54
C LYS A 10 -8.35 53.40 7.65
N LEU A 11 -8.90 53.89 6.55
CA LEU A 11 -9.60 53.10 5.52
C LEU A 11 -8.64 52.13 4.82
N ALA A 12 -7.45 52.58 4.42
CA ALA A 12 -6.42 51.73 3.77
C ALA A 12 -5.94 50.63 4.69
N VAL A 13 -5.70 50.92 5.98
CA VAL A 13 -5.30 49.89 6.96
C VAL A 13 -6.42 48.86 7.18
N GLY A 14 -7.69 49.29 7.28
CA GLY A 14 -8.84 48.41 7.40
C GLY A 14 -9.00 47.48 6.17
N ALA A 15 -8.77 48.01 4.95
CA ALA A 15 -8.81 47.20 3.73
C ALA A 15 -7.70 46.16 3.68
N VAL A 16 -6.48 46.50 4.12
CA VAL A 16 -5.36 45.53 4.18
C VAL A 16 -5.64 44.42 5.20
N ILE A 17 -6.19 44.76 6.37
CA ILE A 17 -6.56 43.78 7.40
C ILE A 17 -7.65 42.84 6.87
N LEU A 18 -8.69 43.34 6.20
CA LEU A 18 -9.74 42.53 5.61
C LEU A 18 -9.20 41.61 4.50
N MET A 19 -8.26 42.11 3.71
CA MET A 19 -7.61 41.32 2.67
C MET A 19 -6.77 40.16 3.26
N LEU A 20 -6.03 40.43 4.36
CA LEU A 20 -5.27 39.39 5.05
C LEU A 20 -6.17 38.35 5.71
N ILE A 21 -7.29 38.77 6.29
CA ILE A 21 -8.29 37.83 6.85
C ILE A 21 -8.91 36.97 5.75
N ALA A 22 -9.23 37.56 4.60
CA ALA A 22 -9.75 36.81 3.45
C ALA A 22 -8.74 35.79 2.91
N ILE A 23 -7.45 36.18 2.82
CA ILE A 23 -6.38 35.26 2.38
C ILE A 23 -6.21 34.11 3.37
N LEU A 24 -6.24 34.40 4.69
CA LEU A 24 -6.17 33.35 5.73
C LEU A 24 -7.39 32.43 5.71
N ALA A 25 -8.58 32.95 5.47
CA ALA A 25 -9.80 32.16 5.35
C ALA A 25 -9.78 31.24 4.10
N VAL A 26 -9.35 31.76 2.95
CA VAL A 26 -9.21 30.97 1.69
C VAL A 26 -8.16 29.86 1.88
N ASN A 27 -7.01 30.19 2.49
CA ASN A 27 -5.98 29.18 2.75
C ASN A 27 -6.45 28.12 3.75
N LYS A 28 -7.28 28.50 4.74
CA LYS A 28 -7.87 27.56 5.69
C LYS A 28 -8.92 26.66 5.01
N GLU A 29 -9.75 27.18 4.12
CA GLU A 29 -10.72 26.39 3.36
C GLU A 29 -10.02 25.46 2.35
N GLN A 30 -8.96 25.91 1.69
CA GLN A 30 -8.15 25.06 0.82
C GLN A 30 -7.44 23.94 1.62
N ALA A 31 -6.87 24.26 2.78
CA ALA A 31 -6.28 23.27 3.68
C ALA A 31 -7.34 22.27 4.18
N ILE A 32 -8.55 22.72 4.53
CA ILE A 32 -9.65 21.85 4.94
C ILE A 32 -10.16 20.99 3.76
N SER A 33 -10.25 21.53 2.55
CA SER A 33 -10.68 20.75 1.38
C SER A 33 -9.68 19.68 0.97
N VAL A 34 -8.39 19.89 1.17
CA VAL A 34 -7.34 18.89 0.97
C VAL A 34 -7.44 17.78 2.05
N VAL A 35 -7.87 18.14 3.27
CA VAL A 35 -8.00 17.18 4.39
C VAL A 35 -9.35 16.44 4.36
N THR A 36 -10.39 16.99 3.72
CA THR A 36 -11.72 16.35 3.61
C THR A 36 -11.95 15.58 2.32
N GLY A 37 -10.99 15.60 1.38
CA GLY A 37 -11.00 14.70 0.23
C GLY A 37 -10.96 13.25 0.70
N ASN A 38 -11.77 12.40 0.05
CA ASN A 38 -11.78 10.95 0.34
C ASN A 38 -10.46 10.36 -0.14
N LEU A 39 -9.47 10.31 0.76
CA LEU A 39 -8.16 9.72 0.47
C LEU A 39 -8.35 8.23 0.16
N LYS A 40 -7.69 7.75 -0.89
CA LYS A 40 -7.80 6.34 -1.29
C LYS A 40 -6.44 5.67 -1.30
N PRO A 41 -6.35 4.44 -0.81
CA PRO A 41 -5.15 3.63 -1.01
C PRO A 41 -5.10 3.14 -2.45
N ILE A 42 -3.96 2.59 -2.85
CA ILE A 42 -3.73 2.06 -4.19
C ILE A 42 -4.16 0.59 -4.21
N TYR A 43 -5.19 0.27 -5.01
CA TYR A 43 -5.68 -1.09 -5.23
C TYR A 43 -5.09 -1.74 -6.49
N SER A 44 -4.87 -0.93 -7.51
CA SER A 44 -4.31 -1.29 -8.81
C SER A 44 -3.80 -0.03 -9.49
N VAL A 45 -3.12 -0.15 -10.60
CA VAL A 45 -2.69 0.98 -11.44
C VAL A 45 -3.30 0.89 -12.82
N LYS A 46 -3.55 2.04 -13.45
CA LYS A 46 -3.86 2.06 -14.88
C LYS A 46 -2.57 1.88 -15.66
N THR A 47 -2.53 0.92 -16.56
CA THR A 47 -1.37 0.65 -17.40
C THR A 47 -1.80 -0.04 -18.69
N GLU A 48 -1.10 0.26 -19.78
CA GLU A 48 -1.24 -0.44 -21.06
C GLU A 48 -0.36 -1.70 -21.11
N THR A 49 0.59 -1.85 -20.19
CA THR A 49 1.47 -3.02 -20.11
C THR A 49 0.78 -4.17 -19.37
N LYS A 50 0.99 -5.40 -19.84
CA LYS A 50 0.48 -6.59 -19.15
C LYS A 50 1.33 -6.95 -17.92
N GLN A 51 1.34 -6.04 -16.94
CA GLN A 51 2.05 -6.24 -15.67
C GLN A 51 1.06 -6.44 -14.53
N VAL A 52 1.43 -7.30 -13.57
CA VAL A 52 0.73 -7.51 -12.30
C VAL A 52 1.75 -7.60 -11.16
N ALA A 53 1.35 -7.22 -9.95
CA ALA A 53 2.17 -7.42 -8.77
C ALA A 53 1.62 -8.56 -7.91
N LEU A 54 2.48 -9.54 -7.57
CA LEU A 54 2.16 -10.52 -6.54
C LEU A 54 2.62 -10.00 -5.19
N THR A 55 1.74 -10.09 -4.19
CA THR A 55 2.02 -9.61 -2.84
C THR A 55 1.69 -10.67 -1.81
N PHE A 56 2.51 -10.75 -0.75
CA PHE A 56 2.37 -11.73 0.33
C PHE A 56 2.37 -11.03 1.68
N ASP A 57 1.31 -11.22 2.47
CA ASP A 57 1.21 -10.68 3.82
C ASP A 57 1.71 -11.72 4.83
N ILE A 58 2.54 -11.28 5.80
CA ILE A 58 3.10 -12.14 6.84
C ILE A 58 3.03 -11.46 8.20
N SER A 59 2.34 -12.07 9.16
CA SER A 59 2.28 -11.61 10.55
C SER A 59 2.59 -12.70 11.57
N TRP A 60 2.52 -13.98 11.18
CA TRP A 60 2.83 -15.14 12.04
C TRP A 60 3.18 -16.36 11.21
N GLY A 61 3.81 -17.34 11.87
CA GLY A 61 4.25 -18.58 11.23
C GLY A 61 5.48 -18.42 10.33
N GLU A 62 5.92 -19.50 9.73
CA GLU A 62 7.08 -19.52 8.82
C GLU A 62 7.04 -20.68 7.82
N GLU A 63 6.13 -21.65 8.01
CA GLU A 63 6.11 -22.89 7.24
C GLU A 63 5.91 -22.65 5.74
N ASN A 64 5.12 -21.62 5.37
CA ASN A 64 4.84 -21.29 3.98
C ASN A 64 5.90 -20.38 3.34
N VAL A 65 6.68 -19.62 4.15
CA VAL A 65 7.60 -18.60 3.63
C VAL A 65 8.69 -19.23 2.77
N GLN A 66 9.33 -20.27 3.29
CA GLN A 66 10.43 -20.95 2.62
C GLN A 66 10.00 -21.57 1.29
N PRO A 67 8.93 -22.38 1.22
CA PRO A 67 8.42 -22.94 -0.04
C PRO A 67 8.06 -21.85 -1.07
N ILE A 68 7.42 -20.76 -0.64
CA ILE A 68 7.06 -19.63 -1.53
C ILE A 68 8.32 -19.00 -2.12
N LEU A 69 9.34 -18.71 -1.30
CA LEU A 69 10.61 -18.14 -1.77
C LEU A 69 11.32 -19.07 -2.76
N ASP A 70 11.32 -20.38 -2.51
CA ASP A 70 11.92 -21.37 -3.41
C ASP A 70 11.21 -21.41 -4.77
N ILE A 71 9.87 -21.36 -4.77
CA ILE A 71 9.06 -21.30 -6.01
C ILE A 71 9.38 -20.02 -6.78
N LEU A 72 9.34 -18.85 -6.12
CA LEU A 72 9.61 -17.57 -6.76
C LEU A 72 11.03 -17.51 -7.34
N LYS A 73 12.01 -18.05 -6.61
CA LYS A 73 13.41 -18.13 -7.05
C LYS A 73 13.55 -19.03 -8.28
N LYS A 74 12.96 -20.22 -8.26
CA LYS A 74 12.96 -21.16 -9.40
C LYS A 74 12.37 -20.52 -10.65
N GLU A 75 11.31 -19.75 -10.51
CA GLU A 75 10.61 -19.08 -11.59
C GLU A 75 11.23 -17.71 -11.98
N ASN A 76 12.31 -17.29 -11.28
CA ASN A 76 12.97 -15.98 -11.41
C ASN A 76 12.00 -14.79 -11.30
N ILE A 77 11.07 -14.86 -10.35
CA ILE A 77 10.04 -13.85 -10.11
C ILE A 77 10.38 -13.07 -8.84
N LYS A 78 10.18 -11.75 -8.90
CA LYS A 78 10.25 -10.86 -7.72
C LYS A 78 8.84 -10.44 -7.34
N ALA A 79 8.57 -10.46 -6.04
CA ALA A 79 7.28 -10.12 -5.44
C ALA A 79 7.47 -9.10 -4.31
N THR A 80 6.37 -8.59 -3.77
CA THR A 80 6.39 -7.69 -2.61
C THR A 80 5.84 -8.40 -1.38
N PHE A 81 6.58 -8.36 -0.29
CA PHE A 81 6.21 -8.95 0.99
C PHE A 81 5.87 -7.86 2.00
N PHE A 82 4.66 -7.87 2.54
CA PHE A 82 4.25 -6.97 3.62
C PHE A 82 4.42 -7.68 4.97
N LEU A 83 5.38 -7.21 5.76
CA LEU A 83 5.79 -7.86 6.99
C LEU A 83 5.32 -7.08 8.22
N SER A 84 4.76 -7.77 9.21
CA SER A 84 4.63 -7.18 10.55
C SER A 84 5.99 -7.17 11.25
N SER A 85 6.32 -6.06 11.95
CA SER A 85 7.67 -5.91 12.49
C SER A 85 8.01 -6.88 13.64
N PRO A 86 7.11 -7.32 14.54
CA PRO A 86 7.43 -8.36 15.52
C PRO A 86 7.74 -9.72 14.89
N TRP A 87 7.04 -10.08 13.83
CA TRP A 87 7.37 -11.27 13.07
C TRP A 87 8.77 -11.14 12.46
N ALA A 88 9.05 -9.98 11.85
CA ALA A 88 10.34 -9.71 11.24
C ALA A 88 11.49 -9.78 12.25
N GLU A 89 11.31 -9.29 13.49
CA GLU A 89 12.32 -9.39 14.56
C GLU A 89 12.58 -10.83 14.95
N THR A 90 11.54 -11.66 15.08
CA THR A 90 11.68 -13.08 15.46
C THR A 90 12.20 -13.95 14.33
N LYS A 91 11.99 -13.56 13.08
CA LYS A 91 12.36 -14.30 11.86
C LYS A 91 13.33 -13.49 10.97
N SER A 92 14.31 -12.86 11.62
CA SER A 92 15.25 -11.94 10.93
C SER A 92 16.01 -12.59 9.78
N GLU A 93 16.33 -13.87 9.85
CA GLU A 93 17.01 -14.59 8.77
C GLU A 93 16.11 -14.76 7.54
N LEU A 94 14.80 -14.96 7.73
CA LEU A 94 13.85 -14.99 6.62
C LEU A 94 13.70 -13.59 5.99
N VAL A 95 13.70 -12.52 6.78
CA VAL A 95 13.68 -11.15 6.26
C VAL A 95 14.91 -10.86 5.41
N LYS A 96 16.11 -11.25 5.89
CA LYS A 96 17.35 -11.12 5.12
C LYS A 96 17.30 -11.92 3.83
N ARG A 97 16.74 -13.13 3.86
CA ARG A 97 16.57 -13.95 2.67
C ARG A 97 15.61 -13.31 1.66
N ILE A 98 14.44 -12.83 2.10
CA ILE A 98 13.49 -12.10 1.26
C ILE A 98 14.19 -10.95 0.53
N ALA A 99 14.97 -10.14 1.27
CA ALA A 99 15.73 -9.03 0.71
C ALA A 99 16.84 -9.49 -0.24
N ALA A 100 17.63 -10.50 0.14
CA ALA A 100 18.75 -11.03 -0.65
C ALA A 100 18.29 -11.71 -1.96
N ASP A 101 17.13 -12.36 -1.95
CA ASP A 101 16.50 -12.92 -3.15
C ASP A 101 15.91 -11.81 -4.05
N GLY A 102 16.01 -10.52 -3.66
CA GLY A 102 15.63 -9.36 -4.46
C GLY A 102 14.14 -9.05 -4.44
N HIS A 103 13.41 -9.54 -3.44
CA HIS A 103 12.01 -9.18 -3.24
C HIS A 103 11.89 -7.80 -2.57
N GLU A 104 10.80 -7.10 -2.84
CA GLU A 104 10.47 -5.84 -2.18
C GLU A 104 9.80 -6.09 -0.84
N ILE A 105 10.15 -5.27 0.16
CA ILE A 105 9.54 -5.35 1.49
C ILE A 105 8.72 -4.09 1.76
N GLY A 106 7.49 -4.29 2.20
CA GLY A 106 6.58 -3.29 2.73
C GLY A 106 6.24 -3.55 4.20
N SER A 107 5.68 -2.55 4.85
CA SER A 107 5.19 -2.66 6.23
C SER A 107 3.77 -3.22 6.26
N HIS A 108 3.52 -4.19 7.16
CA HIS A 108 2.19 -4.63 7.56
C HIS A 108 1.86 -4.19 9.00
N GLY A 109 2.41 -3.02 9.39
CA GLY A 109 2.30 -2.50 10.74
C GLY A 109 3.17 -3.28 11.74
N ARG A 110 2.98 -2.96 13.01
CA ARG A 110 3.69 -3.59 14.10
C ARG A 110 2.92 -4.79 14.66
N ARG A 111 1.63 -4.62 14.85
CA ARG A 111 0.73 -5.67 15.32
C ARG A 111 -0.38 -5.86 14.30
N HIS A 112 -0.85 -7.08 14.13
CA HIS A 112 -1.96 -7.36 13.22
C HIS A 112 -3.29 -6.88 13.82
N VAL A 113 -3.44 -5.54 13.91
CA VAL A 113 -4.63 -4.86 14.45
C VAL A 113 -5.08 -3.77 13.47
N ASP A 114 -6.36 -3.41 13.55
CA ASP A 114 -6.96 -2.41 12.68
C ASP A 114 -6.37 -1.02 12.97
N LEU A 115 -5.65 -0.45 12.01
CA LEU A 115 -4.96 0.84 12.16
C LEU A 115 -5.93 2.01 12.33
N ASN A 116 -7.13 1.94 11.75
CA ASN A 116 -8.17 2.96 11.85
C ASN A 116 -8.84 3.04 13.24
N THR A 117 -8.48 2.15 14.17
CA THR A 117 -8.92 2.24 15.57
C THR A 117 -7.97 3.02 16.46
N MET A 118 -6.81 3.43 15.94
CA MET A 118 -5.77 4.13 16.68
C MET A 118 -5.96 5.63 16.63
N THR A 119 -5.52 6.34 17.69
CA THR A 119 -5.32 7.79 17.61
C THR A 119 -4.13 8.12 16.71
N ALA A 120 -4.05 9.34 16.18
CA ALA A 120 -2.97 9.76 15.29
C ALA A 120 -1.58 9.53 15.91
N ASP A 121 -1.38 9.89 17.19
CA ASP A 121 -0.10 9.74 17.89
C ASP A 121 0.32 8.27 18.04
N ILE A 122 -0.64 7.38 18.36
CA ILE A 122 -0.38 5.95 18.46
C ILE A 122 -0.04 5.39 17.08
N LEU A 123 -0.79 5.78 16.06
CA LEU A 123 -0.57 5.36 14.68
C LEU A 123 0.81 5.81 14.16
N MET A 124 1.21 7.06 14.40
CA MET A 124 2.54 7.56 14.05
C MET A 124 3.63 6.66 14.64
N LYS A 125 3.55 6.38 15.95
CA LYS A 125 4.52 5.52 16.63
C LYS A 125 4.52 4.08 16.10
N GLU A 126 3.34 3.54 15.78
CA GLU A 126 3.17 2.21 15.20
C GLU A 126 3.90 2.11 13.85
N LEU A 127 3.70 3.10 12.97
CA LEU A 127 4.31 3.14 11.64
C LEU A 127 5.82 3.42 11.69
N ASP A 128 6.26 4.38 12.51
CA ASP A 128 7.68 4.74 12.64
C ASP A 128 8.49 3.54 13.20
N THR A 129 7.99 2.88 14.26
CA THR A 129 8.66 1.71 14.85
C THR A 129 8.72 0.55 13.85
N SER A 130 7.62 0.28 13.12
CA SER A 130 7.62 -0.78 12.11
C SER A 130 8.64 -0.51 11.00
N LYS A 131 8.70 0.74 10.52
CA LYS A 131 9.64 1.18 9.49
C LYS A 131 11.09 0.96 9.92
N GLU A 132 11.45 1.47 11.10
CA GLU A 132 12.80 1.36 11.66
C GLU A 132 13.27 -0.11 11.73
N VAL A 133 12.41 -0.98 12.27
CA VAL A 133 12.70 -2.41 12.38
C VAL A 133 12.94 -3.05 11.01
N LEU A 134 12.03 -2.83 10.07
CA LEU A 134 12.10 -3.44 8.74
C LEU A 134 13.29 -2.91 7.92
N GLU A 135 13.57 -1.60 7.97
CA GLU A 135 14.73 -1.01 7.31
C GLU A 135 16.05 -1.56 7.87
N ARG A 136 16.16 -1.68 9.20
CA ARG A 136 17.33 -2.24 9.87
C ARG A 136 17.57 -3.70 9.51
N LEU A 137 16.52 -4.52 9.42
CA LEU A 137 16.65 -5.95 9.15
C LEU A 137 16.86 -6.27 7.68
N SER A 138 16.20 -5.53 6.77
CA SER A 138 16.23 -5.80 5.33
C SER A 138 17.31 -5.03 4.58
N GLY A 139 17.79 -3.90 5.13
CA GLY A 139 18.64 -2.96 4.40
C GLY A 139 17.91 -2.19 3.29
N GLN A 140 16.60 -2.36 3.15
CA GLN A 140 15.77 -1.67 2.16
C GLN A 140 15.12 -0.44 2.77
N LYS A 141 14.87 0.60 1.96
CA LYS A 141 14.01 1.72 2.34
C LYS A 141 12.54 1.27 2.27
N ILE A 142 11.80 1.40 3.37
CA ILE A 142 10.42 0.98 3.45
C ILE A 142 9.47 2.14 3.14
N THR A 143 8.81 2.07 2.00
CA THR A 143 7.92 3.12 1.47
C THR A 143 6.49 2.64 1.20
N LEU A 144 6.21 1.35 1.38
CA LEU A 144 4.90 0.75 1.18
C LEU A 144 4.32 0.31 2.51
N LEU A 145 3.04 0.62 2.72
CA LEU A 145 2.26 0.18 3.88
C LEU A 145 1.01 -0.56 3.39
N ARG A 146 0.76 -1.73 3.93
CA ARG A 146 -0.55 -2.39 3.87
C ARG A 146 -1.14 -2.47 5.26
N ALA A 147 -2.29 -1.85 5.47
CA ALA A 147 -2.99 -1.93 6.75
C ALA A 147 -3.49 -3.36 6.99
N PRO A 148 -3.26 -3.96 8.17
CA PRO A 148 -3.84 -5.24 8.54
C PRO A 148 -5.36 -5.26 8.32
N ASN A 149 -5.89 -6.40 7.89
CA ASN A 149 -7.31 -6.59 7.58
C ASN A 149 -7.88 -5.63 6.51
N GLY A 150 -7.02 -4.87 5.82
CA GLY A 150 -7.46 -3.79 4.94
C GLY A 150 -8.10 -2.61 5.67
N ALA A 151 -7.93 -2.51 6.99
CA ALA A 151 -8.59 -1.52 7.84
C ALA A 151 -7.88 -0.16 7.79
N TYR A 152 -8.41 0.76 7.01
CA TYR A 152 -7.93 2.13 6.87
C TYR A 152 -9.08 3.14 6.87
N ASP A 153 -8.72 4.39 7.13
CA ASP A 153 -9.54 5.59 6.94
C ASP A 153 -8.66 6.75 6.45
N ASN A 154 -9.23 7.94 6.33
CA ASN A 154 -8.49 9.13 5.91
C ASN A 154 -7.33 9.47 6.87
N GLN A 155 -7.47 9.23 8.17
CA GLN A 155 -6.42 9.44 9.15
C GLN A 155 -5.23 8.50 8.90
N VAL A 156 -5.49 7.21 8.67
CA VAL A 156 -4.45 6.22 8.37
C VAL A 156 -3.67 6.62 7.12
N ILE A 157 -4.37 7.02 6.05
CA ILE A 157 -3.71 7.42 4.80
C ILE A 157 -2.91 8.71 4.98
N SER A 158 -3.46 9.72 5.68
CA SER A 158 -2.77 10.99 5.92
C SER A 158 -1.48 10.78 6.71
N VAL A 159 -1.56 10.09 7.85
CA VAL A 159 -0.40 9.80 8.70
C VAL A 159 0.63 8.95 7.95
N ALA A 160 0.20 7.95 7.18
CA ALA A 160 1.09 7.15 6.36
C ALA A 160 1.84 7.99 5.31
N ASN A 161 1.13 8.87 4.60
CA ASN A 161 1.72 9.78 3.61
C ASN A 161 2.75 10.73 4.25
N GLU A 162 2.44 11.32 5.41
CA GLU A 162 3.36 12.17 6.16
C GLU A 162 4.65 11.44 6.58
N ARG A 163 4.57 10.12 6.78
CA ARG A 163 5.71 9.24 7.09
C ARG A 163 6.40 8.67 5.83
N GLY A 164 5.99 9.13 4.64
CA GLY A 164 6.58 8.74 3.36
C GLY A 164 6.18 7.34 2.90
N TYR A 165 5.04 6.84 3.36
CA TYR A 165 4.43 5.61 2.86
C TYR A 165 3.42 5.90 1.75
N LYS A 166 3.30 4.95 0.82
CA LYS A 166 2.13 4.75 -0.03
C LYS A 166 1.29 3.61 0.57
N VAL A 167 -0.01 3.85 0.77
CA VAL A 167 -0.91 2.83 1.30
C VAL A 167 -1.39 1.94 0.17
N ILE A 168 -1.08 0.65 0.26
CA ILE A 168 -1.32 -0.36 -0.78
C ILE A 168 -2.41 -1.33 -0.29
N GLN A 169 -3.41 -1.55 -1.14
CA GLN A 169 -4.43 -2.57 -0.99
C GLN A 169 -4.25 -3.62 -2.10
N TRP A 170 -5.34 -4.27 -2.54
CA TRP A 170 -5.36 -5.27 -3.60
C TRP A 170 -6.64 -5.18 -4.40
N SER A 171 -6.57 -5.51 -5.67
CA SER A 171 -7.72 -5.62 -6.57
C SER A 171 -8.13 -7.07 -6.82
N VAL A 172 -7.22 -8.01 -6.59
CA VAL A 172 -7.48 -9.45 -6.68
C VAL A 172 -7.11 -10.11 -5.37
N ASP A 173 -8.10 -10.78 -4.75
CA ASP A 173 -7.94 -11.52 -3.50
C ASP A 173 -7.95 -13.03 -3.79
N SER A 174 -6.87 -13.71 -3.44
CA SER A 174 -6.75 -15.17 -3.58
C SER A 174 -7.68 -15.94 -2.62
N LEU A 175 -8.09 -15.29 -1.52
CA LEU A 175 -8.82 -15.88 -0.40
C LEU A 175 -8.13 -17.12 0.21
N ASP A 176 -6.82 -17.25 0.04
CA ASP A 176 -6.00 -18.38 0.50
C ASP A 176 -6.07 -18.59 2.02
N TRP A 177 -6.20 -17.49 2.79
CA TRP A 177 -6.37 -17.52 4.24
C TRP A 177 -7.67 -18.23 4.70
N LYS A 178 -8.64 -18.43 3.79
CA LYS A 178 -9.87 -19.21 4.04
C LYS A 178 -9.67 -20.70 3.83
N ARG A 179 -8.49 -21.14 3.38
CA ARG A 179 -8.15 -22.54 3.09
C ARG A 179 -9.12 -23.22 2.12
N PRO A 180 -9.37 -22.62 0.95
CA PRO A 180 -10.36 -23.15 0.02
C PRO A 180 -9.80 -24.30 -0.85
N GLY A 181 -8.52 -24.64 -0.70
CA GLY A 181 -7.78 -25.56 -1.55
C GLY A 181 -7.10 -24.87 -2.74
N ALA A 182 -6.03 -25.47 -3.25
CA ALA A 182 -5.17 -24.87 -4.26
C ALA A 182 -5.92 -24.53 -5.56
N ASP A 183 -6.79 -25.40 -6.05
CA ASP A 183 -7.57 -25.16 -7.28
C ASP A 183 -8.51 -23.94 -7.16
N ALA A 184 -9.12 -23.75 -5.98
CA ALA A 184 -9.99 -22.61 -5.74
C ALA A 184 -9.20 -21.30 -5.69
N ILE A 185 -8.00 -21.30 -5.09
CA ILE A 185 -7.07 -20.16 -5.08
C ILE A 185 -6.72 -19.79 -6.53
N VAL A 186 -6.29 -20.76 -7.34
CA VAL A 186 -6.00 -20.53 -8.77
C VAL A 186 -7.19 -19.92 -9.49
N ASN A 187 -8.39 -20.49 -9.30
CA ASN A 187 -9.60 -19.98 -9.94
C ASN A 187 -9.92 -18.54 -9.51
N TYR A 188 -9.81 -18.20 -8.22
CA TYR A 188 -10.09 -16.84 -7.73
C TYR A 188 -9.12 -15.81 -8.31
N VAL A 189 -7.85 -16.17 -8.41
CA VAL A 189 -6.83 -15.27 -8.98
C VAL A 189 -7.02 -15.12 -10.48
N MET A 190 -7.28 -16.19 -11.22
CA MET A 190 -7.27 -16.17 -12.69
C MET A 190 -8.60 -15.78 -13.32
N ASN A 191 -9.71 -16.14 -12.69
CA ASN A 191 -11.06 -15.94 -13.24
C ASN A 191 -11.93 -15.01 -12.37
N GLY A 192 -11.48 -14.76 -11.14
CA GLY A 192 -12.22 -13.96 -10.17
C GLY A 192 -13.32 -14.75 -9.46
N ARG A 193 -14.09 -14.02 -8.64
CA ARG A 193 -15.20 -14.59 -7.89
C ARG A 193 -16.37 -13.60 -7.84
N SER A 194 -17.58 -14.05 -8.12
CA SER A 194 -18.80 -13.21 -8.09
C SER A 194 -18.66 -11.99 -9.02
N LYS A 195 -18.65 -10.78 -8.45
CA LYS A 195 -18.50 -9.52 -9.22
C LYS A 195 -17.03 -9.13 -9.49
N ASN A 196 -16.07 -9.78 -8.83
CA ASN A 196 -14.65 -9.51 -8.99
C ASN A 196 -14.14 -10.28 -10.21
N LYS A 197 -13.46 -9.57 -11.11
CA LYS A 197 -12.76 -10.16 -12.25
C LYS A 197 -11.46 -10.80 -11.77
N GLY A 198 -10.96 -11.79 -12.51
CA GLY A 198 -9.62 -12.30 -12.31
C GLY A 198 -8.55 -11.29 -12.75
N ALA A 199 -7.29 -11.69 -12.57
CA ALA A 199 -6.13 -10.85 -12.82
C ALA A 199 -6.19 -10.13 -14.17
N SER A 200 -6.00 -8.83 -14.13
CA SER A 200 -6.00 -7.87 -15.24
C SER A 200 -4.74 -6.99 -15.19
N PRO A 201 -4.34 -6.33 -16.28
CA PRO A 201 -3.18 -5.44 -16.27
C PRO A 201 -3.28 -4.38 -15.18
N GLY A 202 -2.19 -4.21 -14.43
CA GLY A 202 -2.09 -3.25 -13.33
C GLY A 202 -2.61 -3.73 -11.97
N ASP A 203 -3.10 -4.97 -11.88
CA ASP A 203 -3.63 -5.49 -10.63
C ASP A 203 -2.54 -5.81 -9.60
N ILE A 204 -2.89 -5.59 -8.34
CA ILE A 204 -2.15 -6.02 -7.16
C ILE A 204 -2.90 -7.23 -6.59
N ILE A 205 -2.22 -8.38 -6.52
CA ILE A 205 -2.80 -9.66 -6.14
C ILE A 205 -2.35 -10.02 -4.73
N LEU A 206 -3.32 -10.26 -3.83
CA LEU A 206 -3.08 -10.63 -2.44
C LEU A 206 -2.97 -12.14 -2.29
N PHE A 207 -1.90 -12.54 -1.64
CA PHE A 207 -1.66 -13.85 -1.01
C PHE A 207 -1.17 -13.66 0.42
N HIS A 208 -1.11 -14.75 1.18
CA HIS A 208 -0.49 -14.81 2.49
C HIS A 208 0.64 -15.84 2.49
N ALA A 209 1.76 -15.48 3.12
CA ALA A 209 2.82 -16.43 3.44
C ALA A 209 2.81 -16.83 4.93
N SER A 210 1.83 -16.34 5.69
CA SER A 210 1.53 -16.81 7.04
C SER A 210 0.98 -18.24 7.03
N ASP A 211 1.14 -18.97 8.14
CA ASP A 211 0.67 -20.36 8.28
C ASP A 211 -0.86 -20.49 8.23
N SER A 212 -1.58 -19.38 8.19
CA SER A 212 -3.04 -19.36 7.94
C SER A 212 -3.43 -19.82 6.53
N ALA A 213 -2.49 -19.76 5.57
CA ALA A 213 -2.74 -20.04 4.15
C ALA A 213 -1.88 -21.21 3.64
N PRO A 214 -2.09 -22.44 4.17
CA PRO A 214 -1.22 -23.59 3.86
C PRO A 214 -1.31 -24.07 2.40
N ASP A 215 -2.38 -23.70 1.69
CA ASP A 215 -2.60 -24.11 0.30
C ASP A 215 -1.88 -23.18 -0.71
N THR A 216 -1.33 -22.05 -0.27
CA THR A 216 -0.67 -21.06 -1.13
C THR A 216 0.56 -21.63 -1.84
N PRO A 217 1.49 -22.36 -1.18
CA PRO A 217 2.63 -22.96 -1.88
C PRO A 217 2.23 -23.95 -2.97
N GLU A 218 1.13 -24.69 -2.80
CA GLU A 218 0.61 -25.64 -3.79
C GLU A 218 -0.04 -24.91 -4.99
N ALA A 219 -0.80 -23.85 -4.74
CA ALA A 219 -1.48 -23.06 -5.76
C ALA A 219 -0.52 -22.23 -6.63
N LEU A 220 0.54 -21.69 -6.00
CA LEU A 220 1.41 -20.67 -6.60
C LEU A 220 2.04 -21.09 -7.93
N PRO A 221 2.61 -22.30 -8.11
CA PRO A 221 3.18 -22.71 -9.40
C PRO A 221 2.19 -22.64 -10.56
N THR A 222 0.93 -23.04 -10.33
CA THR A 222 -0.12 -23.00 -11.35
C THR A 222 -0.52 -21.57 -11.69
N VAL A 223 -0.64 -20.69 -10.67
CA VAL A 223 -0.92 -19.27 -10.87
C VAL A 223 0.19 -18.63 -11.72
N LEU A 224 1.46 -18.86 -11.36
CA LEU A 224 2.60 -18.29 -12.09
C LEU A 224 2.63 -18.75 -13.55
N LYS A 225 2.40 -20.06 -13.80
CA LYS A 225 2.31 -20.63 -15.15
C LYS A 225 1.21 -19.95 -15.97
N MET A 226 -0.01 -19.86 -15.43
CA MET A 226 -1.15 -19.28 -16.14
C MET A 226 -0.98 -17.77 -16.41
N LEU A 227 -0.39 -17.01 -15.49
CA LEU A 227 -0.06 -15.61 -15.73
C LEU A 227 0.94 -15.46 -16.87
N LYS A 228 2.01 -16.28 -16.89
CA LYS A 228 3.01 -16.29 -17.97
C LYS A 228 2.39 -16.68 -19.32
N GLU A 229 1.53 -17.68 -19.36
CA GLU A 229 0.82 -18.12 -20.58
C GLU A 229 -0.09 -17.01 -21.14
N LYS A 230 -0.64 -16.17 -20.27
CA LYS A 230 -1.38 -14.97 -20.66
C LYS A 230 -0.49 -13.78 -20.99
N ASN A 231 0.84 -13.96 -21.01
CA ASN A 231 1.86 -12.94 -21.26
C ASN A 231 1.87 -11.81 -20.20
N TYR A 232 1.56 -12.10 -18.95
CA TYR A 232 1.79 -11.16 -17.87
C TYR A 232 3.24 -11.17 -17.43
N GLU A 233 3.83 -9.97 -17.29
CA GLU A 233 5.06 -9.76 -16.54
C GLU A 233 4.70 -9.57 -15.07
N ILE A 234 5.31 -10.39 -14.20
CA ILE A 234 5.09 -10.30 -12.75
C ILE A 234 6.19 -9.43 -12.16
N VAL A 235 5.81 -8.35 -11.51
CA VAL A 235 6.73 -7.34 -10.97
C VAL A 235 6.43 -7.06 -9.50
N THR A 236 7.31 -6.32 -8.82
CA THR A 236 7.02 -5.78 -7.48
C THR A 236 6.04 -4.62 -7.56
N VAL A 237 5.40 -4.28 -6.42
CA VAL A 237 4.48 -3.13 -6.35
C VAL A 237 5.20 -1.84 -6.71
N GLY A 238 6.41 -1.61 -6.17
CA GLY A 238 7.20 -0.42 -6.48
C GLY A 238 7.52 -0.29 -7.98
N LYS A 239 7.85 -1.41 -8.64
CA LYS A 239 8.09 -1.41 -10.10
C LYS A 239 6.79 -1.17 -10.87
N LEU A 240 5.68 -1.78 -10.45
CA LEU A 240 4.37 -1.56 -11.07
C LEU A 240 3.96 -0.08 -11.00
N LEU A 241 4.16 0.56 -9.83
CA LEU A 241 3.85 1.98 -9.62
C LEU A 241 4.76 2.90 -10.45
N SER A 242 6.06 2.59 -10.59
CA SER A 242 7.00 3.41 -11.39
C SER A 242 6.66 3.34 -12.87
N ASN A 243 6.35 2.17 -13.39
CA ASN A 243 5.98 1.99 -14.80
C ASN A 243 4.65 2.69 -15.14
N ALA A 244 3.69 2.72 -14.22
CA ALA A 244 2.44 3.45 -14.39
C ALA A 244 2.66 4.98 -14.44
N GLN A 245 3.58 5.51 -13.63
CA GLN A 245 3.96 6.92 -13.66
C GLN A 245 4.66 7.33 -14.96
N GLU A 246 5.52 6.46 -15.50
CA GLU A 246 6.20 6.67 -16.78
C GLU A 246 5.23 6.65 -17.98
N SER A 247 4.15 5.87 -17.90
CA SER A 247 3.11 5.76 -18.94
C SER A 247 2.00 6.81 -18.83
N TRP A 248 1.98 7.61 -17.77
CA TRP A 248 0.93 8.60 -17.48
C TRP A 248 1.39 10.01 -17.86
N PRO A 249 0.54 10.84 -18.48
CA PRO A 249 0.91 12.23 -18.81
C PRO A 249 1.36 13.00 -17.56
N PRO A 250 2.44 13.81 -17.64
CA PRO A 250 2.88 14.62 -16.52
C PRO A 250 1.76 15.53 -16.01
N GLY A 251 1.43 15.46 -14.72
CA GLY A 251 0.43 16.31 -14.08
C GLY A 251 -0.95 15.69 -13.84
N SER A 252 -1.21 14.45 -14.27
CA SER A 252 -2.42 13.73 -13.86
C SER A 252 -2.19 13.02 -12.53
N SER A 253 -3.07 13.23 -11.53
CA SER A 253 -3.06 12.50 -10.26
C SER A 253 -3.42 11.02 -10.47
N LEU A 254 -2.69 10.12 -9.82
CA LEU A 254 -3.01 8.69 -9.72
C LEU A 254 -4.35 8.47 -9.01
#